data_276d4f8a7bea71f5d3e00f88bcd59527
#
_entry.id   276d4f8a7bea71f5d3e00f88bcd59527
#
_cell.length_a   1.000
_cell.length_b   1.000
_cell.length_c   1.000
_cell.angle_alpha   90.00
_cell.angle_beta   90.00
_cell.angle_gamma   90.00
#
_symmetry.space_group_name_H-M   'P 1'
#
loop_
_entity.id
_entity.type
_entity.pdbx_description
1 polymer ?
#
loop_
_entity_poly.entity_id
_entity_poly.type
_entity_poly.pdbx_seq_one_letter_code
_entity_poly.pdbx_strand_id
1 'polypeptide(L)'
;MSQKANPAVIGLFVLVGAALALAATLSIISGSWMKVTHPYVMVFEGDVSGLLPGAPVQYQGVTIGSVESVRLVVDRKKKEAYVTVMTQFDPSRIHYSGDDSPHEEIREEIEEGLRAELQSQSLVTGLKKIMLVHKPDSPLVLHNPGLGVTEVPTIPNLTETLAQSLTDLPFRDMIMEARQTMQNLEKVTAALEKELPRMSNEAIATSTSLRELLASFGPLADELSKDLPSLLKGFDSNSKAFLDL
;
A
#
# COMPACT_ATOMS: atom_id res chain seq x y z
N MET A 1 -41.57 63.54 -16.29
CA MET A 1 -42.47 62.99 -15.26
C MET A 1 -41.75 61.84 -14.58
N SER A 2 -41.27 62.05 -13.36
CA SER A 2 -40.57 60.99 -12.60
C SER A 2 -41.63 60.12 -11.94
N GLN A 3 -41.77 58.86 -12.39
CA GLN A 3 -42.64 57.89 -11.72
C GLN A 3 -42.02 57.57 -10.35
N LYS A 4 -42.71 57.89 -9.29
CA LYS A 4 -42.31 57.52 -7.94
C LYS A 4 -42.40 56.00 -7.81
N ALA A 5 -41.28 55.34 -7.58
CA ALA A 5 -41.24 53.94 -7.34
C ALA A 5 -42.13 53.56 -6.14
N ASN A 6 -43.00 52.57 -6.32
CA ASN A 6 -43.92 52.16 -5.28
C ASN A 6 -43.14 51.30 -4.22
N PRO A 7 -43.00 51.79 -2.96
CA PRO A 7 -42.22 51.08 -1.95
C PRO A 7 -42.71 49.66 -1.64
N ALA A 8 -44.02 49.38 -1.83
CA ALA A 8 -44.58 48.07 -1.66
C ALA A 8 -44.08 47.08 -2.73
N VAL A 9 -43.89 47.54 -4.00
CA VAL A 9 -43.36 46.68 -5.07
C VAL A 9 -41.89 46.35 -4.83
N ILE A 10 -41.11 47.36 -4.33
CA ILE A 10 -39.71 47.13 -3.98
C ILE A 10 -39.60 46.13 -2.83
N GLY A 11 -40.43 46.29 -1.79
CA GLY A 11 -40.46 45.36 -0.63
C GLY A 11 -40.83 43.91 -1.05
N LEU A 12 -41.83 43.79 -1.92
CA LEU A 12 -42.23 42.47 -2.46
C LEU A 12 -41.10 41.81 -3.26
N PHE A 13 -40.41 42.59 -4.12
CA PHE A 13 -39.31 42.09 -4.92
C PHE A 13 -38.14 41.60 -4.05
N VAL A 14 -37.80 42.31 -2.98
CA VAL A 14 -36.74 41.90 -2.03
C VAL A 14 -37.17 40.63 -1.30
N LEU A 15 -38.41 40.51 -0.85
CA LEU A 15 -38.88 39.33 -0.17
C LEU A 15 -38.87 38.08 -1.08
N VAL A 16 -39.35 38.23 -2.32
CA VAL A 16 -39.33 37.12 -3.30
C VAL A 16 -37.87 36.74 -3.64
N GLY A 17 -37.01 37.71 -3.84
CA GLY A 17 -35.57 37.48 -4.09
C GLY A 17 -34.90 36.72 -2.92
N ALA A 18 -35.16 37.16 -1.69
CA ALA A 18 -34.64 36.45 -0.51
C ALA A 18 -35.19 35.05 -0.38
N ALA A 19 -36.49 34.83 -0.64
CA ALA A 19 -37.08 33.50 -0.59
C ALA A 19 -36.49 32.57 -1.66
N LEU A 20 -36.27 33.06 -2.88
CA LEU A 20 -35.62 32.30 -3.95
C LEU A 20 -34.17 31.98 -3.65
N ALA A 21 -33.42 32.92 -3.09
CA ALA A 21 -32.03 32.69 -2.66
C ALA A 21 -31.95 31.62 -1.58
N LEU A 22 -32.88 31.68 -0.62
CA LEU A 22 -32.96 30.68 0.48
C LEU A 22 -33.34 29.30 -0.06
N ALA A 23 -34.32 29.22 -0.97
CA ALA A 23 -34.72 27.98 -1.63
C ALA A 23 -33.59 27.37 -2.48
N ALA A 24 -32.84 28.19 -3.23
CA ALA A 24 -31.68 27.77 -3.99
C ALA A 24 -30.57 27.23 -3.09
N THR A 25 -30.29 27.93 -2.00
CA THR A 25 -29.29 27.48 -1.02
C THR A 25 -29.67 26.15 -0.38
N LEU A 26 -30.93 26.01 0.04
CA LEU A 26 -31.45 24.74 0.60
C LEU A 26 -31.42 23.63 -0.44
N SER A 27 -31.70 23.88 -1.71
CA SER A 27 -31.66 22.88 -2.77
C SER A 27 -30.24 22.36 -3.05
N ILE A 28 -29.23 23.23 -2.96
CA ILE A 28 -27.82 22.84 -3.12
C ILE A 28 -27.39 21.97 -1.94
N ILE A 29 -27.78 22.33 -0.72
CA ILE A 29 -27.43 21.56 0.49
C ILE A 29 -28.15 20.22 0.52
N SER A 30 -29.45 20.15 0.15
CA SER A 30 -30.24 18.92 0.21
C SER A 30 -29.80 17.87 -0.81
N GLY A 31 -29.31 18.24 -1.98
CA GLY A 31 -28.85 17.33 -3.01
C GLY A 31 -27.64 16.47 -2.62
N SER A 32 -26.88 16.89 -1.60
CA SER A 32 -25.70 16.17 -1.11
C SER A 32 -26.01 15.22 0.06
N TRP A 33 -27.14 15.38 0.74
CA TRP A 33 -27.47 14.66 1.97
C TRP A 33 -28.33 13.40 1.79
N MET A 34 -28.80 13.12 0.59
CA MET A 34 -29.68 11.97 0.32
C MET A 34 -28.97 10.77 -0.31
N LYS A 35 -27.63 10.78 -0.40
CA LYS A 35 -26.94 9.57 -0.84
C LYS A 35 -26.93 8.57 0.31
N VAL A 36 -27.63 7.47 0.12
CA VAL A 36 -27.48 6.31 0.98
C VAL A 36 -26.08 5.78 0.74
N THR A 37 -25.20 5.93 1.72
CA THR A 37 -23.84 5.38 1.67
C THR A 37 -23.70 4.34 2.76
N HIS A 38 -22.98 3.28 2.47
CA HIS A 38 -22.69 2.24 3.44
C HIS A 38 -21.28 2.44 3.99
N PRO A 39 -21.15 2.65 5.32
CA PRO A 39 -19.86 2.82 5.96
C PRO A 39 -19.16 1.47 6.11
N TYR A 40 -17.87 1.44 5.82
CA TYR A 40 -16.97 0.33 6.06
C TYR A 40 -15.72 0.85 6.75
N VAL A 41 -15.07 -0.02 7.54
CA VAL A 41 -13.82 0.30 8.19
C VAL A 41 -12.70 -0.58 7.65
N MET A 42 -11.53 0.00 7.49
CA MET A 42 -10.30 -0.68 7.11
C MET A 42 -9.23 -0.32 8.11
N VAL A 43 -8.43 -1.30 8.52
CA VAL A 43 -7.36 -1.10 9.50
C VAL A 43 -6.04 -1.35 8.81
N PHE A 44 -5.16 -0.35 8.81
CA PHE A 44 -3.82 -0.43 8.26
C PHE A 44 -2.78 -0.35 9.36
N GLU A 45 -1.83 -1.28 9.36
CA GLU A 45 -0.70 -1.28 10.30
C GLU A 45 0.51 -0.51 9.74
N GLY A 46 0.54 -0.32 8.42
CA GLY A 46 1.62 0.36 7.71
C GLY A 46 1.40 1.87 7.54
N ASP A 47 2.32 2.49 6.81
CA ASP A 47 2.28 3.91 6.47
C ASP A 47 1.14 4.24 5.50
N VAL A 48 0.25 5.10 5.94
CA VAL A 48 -0.88 5.61 5.16
C VAL A 48 -0.64 7.01 4.59
N SER A 49 0.60 7.52 4.66
CA SER A 49 0.94 8.86 4.14
C SER A 49 0.45 9.05 2.71
N GLY A 50 -0.18 10.19 2.45
CA GLY A 50 -0.80 10.49 1.16
C GLY A 50 -2.23 9.97 1.00
N LEU A 51 -2.78 9.22 1.96
CA LEU A 51 -4.21 8.88 2.00
C LEU A 51 -4.97 10.00 2.72
N LEU A 52 -5.82 10.70 1.98
CA LEU A 52 -6.58 11.85 2.51
C LEU A 52 -8.08 11.56 2.51
N PRO A 53 -8.87 12.23 3.36
CA PRO A 53 -10.33 12.26 3.19
C PRO A 53 -10.71 12.69 1.78
N GLY A 54 -11.67 11.99 1.17
CA GLY A 54 -12.02 12.13 -0.24
C GLY A 54 -11.22 11.27 -1.20
N ALA A 55 -10.17 10.58 -0.76
CA ALA A 55 -9.43 9.64 -1.60
C ALA A 55 -10.36 8.55 -2.16
N PRO A 56 -10.24 8.16 -3.43
CA PRO A 56 -11.15 7.19 -4.04
C PRO A 56 -10.90 5.78 -3.50
N VAL A 57 -12.00 5.05 -3.29
CA VAL A 57 -12.01 3.61 -3.11
C VAL A 57 -12.42 2.98 -4.43
N GLN A 58 -11.58 2.12 -4.97
CA GLN A 58 -11.77 1.52 -6.28
C GLN A 58 -11.83 -0.01 -6.19
N TYR A 59 -12.64 -0.60 -7.04
CA TYR A 59 -12.67 -2.04 -7.31
C TYR A 59 -12.46 -2.26 -8.81
N GLN A 60 -11.46 -3.02 -9.18
CA GLN A 60 -11.08 -3.23 -10.60
C GLN A 60 -10.94 -1.92 -11.42
N GLY A 61 -10.48 -0.84 -10.77
CA GLY A 61 -10.33 0.47 -11.42
C GLY A 61 -11.57 1.35 -11.41
N VAL A 62 -12.74 0.82 -11.06
CA VAL A 62 -13.99 1.59 -10.93
C VAL A 62 -14.07 2.20 -9.53
N THR A 63 -14.29 3.50 -9.45
CA THR A 63 -14.49 4.18 -8.16
C THR A 63 -15.88 3.85 -7.62
N ILE A 64 -15.93 3.11 -6.52
CA ILE A 64 -17.17 2.68 -5.86
C ILE A 64 -17.44 3.42 -4.55
N GLY A 65 -16.48 4.22 -4.08
CA GLY A 65 -16.61 4.94 -2.82
C GLY A 65 -15.49 5.95 -2.62
N SER A 66 -15.43 6.46 -1.39
CA SER A 66 -14.39 7.40 -0.96
C SER A 66 -14.05 7.21 0.50
N VAL A 67 -12.84 7.66 0.88
CA VAL A 67 -12.39 7.76 2.27
C VAL A 67 -13.14 8.90 2.95
N GLU A 68 -13.75 8.62 4.10
CA GLU A 68 -14.42 9.61 4.92
C GLU A 68 -13.46 10.24 5.94
N SER A 69 -12.73 9.40 6.67
CA SER A 69 -11.78 9.86 7.68
C SER A 69 -10.64 8.86 7.88
N VAL A 70 -9.48 9.38 8.26
CA VAL A 70 -8.28 8.61 8.62
C VAL A 70 -7.93 8.96 10.07
N ARG A 71 -7.78 7.96 10.94
CA ARG A 71 -7.52 8.16 12.38
C ARG A 71 -6.48 7.17 12.89
N LEU A 72 -5.50 7.68 13.62
CA LEU A 72 -4.56 6.83 14.36
C LEU A 72 -5.23 6.35 15.65
N VAL A 73 -5.22 5.06 15.88
CA VAL A 73 -5.66 4.44 17.13
C VAL A 73 -4.46 3.83 17.83
N VAL A 74 -4.28 4.19 19.10
CA VAL A 74 -3.21 3.64 19.94
C VAL A 74 -3.84 2.80 21.03
N ASP A 75 -3.72 1.48 20.93
CA ASP A 75 -4.15 0.57 21.99
C ASP A 75 -3.06 0.47 23.05
N ARG A 76 -3.27 1.20 24.14
CA ARG A 76 -2.32 1.21 25.29
C ARG A 76 -2.22 -0.13 26.01
N LYS A 77 -3.23 -0.99 25.89
CA LYS A 77 -3.23 -2.32 26.53
C LYS A 77 -2.41 -3.31 25.76
N LYS A 78 -2.56 -3.31 24.44
CA LYS A 78 -1.80 -4.18 23.51
C LYS A 78 -0.44 -3.58 23.14
N LYS A 79 -0.21 -2.27 23.41
CA LYS A 79 0.97 -1.50 22.97
C LYS A 79 1.12 -1.49 21.44
N GLU A 80 0.02 -1.46 20.75
CA GLU A 80 -0.06 -1.46 19.29
C GLU A 80 -0.65 -0.13 18.82
N ALA A 81 -0.18 0.34 17.68
CA ALA A 81 -0.73 1.48 16.97
C ALA A 81 -1.13 1.05 15.58
N TYR A 82 -2.34 1.41 15.17
CA TYR A 82 -2.85 1.13 13.82
C TYR A 82 -3.70 2.29 13.32
N VAL A 83 -3.83 2.40 12.03
CA VAL A 83 -4.63 3.47 11.41
C VAL A 83 -5.98 2.90 11.00
N THR A 84 -7.04 3.52 11.50
CA THR A 84 -8.41 3.20 11.12
C THR A 84 -8.87 4.17 10.04
N VAL A 85 -9.28 3.63 8.92
CA VAL A 85 -9.81 4.38 7.78
C VAL A 85 -11.30 4.07 7.63
N MET A 86 -12.12 5.09 7.81
CA MET A 86 -13.55 5.01 7.52
C MET A 86 -13.76 5.31 6.05
N THR A 87 -14.54 4.49 5.39
CA THR A 87 -14.88 4.62 3.97
C THR A 87 -16.39 4.59 3.78
N GLN A 88 -16.86 5.23 2.73
CA GLN A 88 -18.27 5.22 2.33
C GLN A 88 -18.37 4.67 0.91
N PHE A 89 -19.15 3.60 0.73
CA PHE A 89 -19.42 3.04 -0.59
C PHE A 89 -20.75 3.60 -1.11
N ASP A 90 -20.78 3.88 -2.39
CA ASP A 90 -21.95 4.36 -3.13
C ASP A 90 -22.60 3.17 -3.85
N PRO A 91 -23.72 2.63 -3.33
CA PRO A 91 -24.37 1.46 -3.92
C PRO A 91 -24.83 1.69 -5.36
N SER A 92 -25.08 2.94 -5.75
CA SER A 92 -25.50 3.27 -7.12
C SER A 92 -24.43 2.98 -8.18
N ARG A 93 -23.21 2.76 -7.77
CA ARG A 93 -22.06 2.46 -8.64
C ARG A 93 -21.76 0.97 -8.76
N ILE A 94 -22.44 0.16 -7.96
CA ILE A 94 -22.29 -1.30 -7.95
C ILE A 94 -23.62 -1.87 -8.44
N HIS A 95 -23.58 -2.63 -9.52
CA HIS A 95 -24.75 -3.32 -10.04
C HIS A 95 -24.59 -4.81 -9.73
N TYR A 96 -25.37 -5.28 -8.79
CA TYR A 96 -25.40 -6.69 -8.43
C TYR A 96 -26.33 -7.46 -9.38
N SER A 97 -25.90 -8.62 -9.83
CA SER A 97 -26.68 -9.51 -10.71
C SER A 97 -27.44 -10.57 -9.91
N GLY A 98 -28.01 -10.21 -8.77
CA GLY A 98 -28.75 -11.10 -7.87
C GLY A 98 -29.83 -10.37 -7.08
N ASP A 99 -30.53 -11.11 -6.24
CA ASP A 99 -31.66 -10.62 -5.40
C ASP A 99 -31.19 -10.30 -3.96
N ASP A 100 -29.87 -10.38 -3.68
CA ASP A 100 -29.31 -10.28 -2.34
C ASP A 100 -29.09 -8.82 -1.90
N SER A 101 -29.04 -8.59 -0.60
CA SER A 101 -28.80 -7.25 -0.06
C SER A 101 -27.32 -6.86 -0.19
N PRO A 102 -27.00 -5.60 -0.53
CA PRO A 102 -25.61 -5.17 -0.71
C PRO A 102 -24.68 -5.42 0.48
N HIS A 103 -25.23 -5.56 1.68
CA HIS A 103 -24.45 -5.83 2.89
C HIS A 103 -24.07 -7.30 3.07
N GLU A 104 -24.93 -8.22 2.65
CA GLU A 104 -24.66 -9.65 2.71
C GLU A 104 -23.62 -10.00 1.66
N GLU A 105 -23.73 -9.46 0.46
CA GLU A 105 -22.79 -9.69 -0.64
C GLU A 105 -21.35 -9.26 -0.30
N ILE A 106 -21.14 -8.09 0.34
CA ILE A 106 -19.77 -7.68 0.73
C ILE A 106 -19.18 -8.61 1.80
N ARG A 107 -20.00 -9.17 2.69
CA ARG A 107 -19.50 -10.12 3.68
C ARG A 107 -19.07 -11.44 3.03
N GLU A 108 -19.83 -11.92 2.08
CA GLU A 108 -19.48 -13.10 1.28
C GLU A 108 -18.21 -12.84 0.45
N GLU A 109 -18.12 -11.70 -0.21
CA GLU A 109 -16.91 -11.29 -0.93
C GLU A 109 -15.66 -11.22 -0.02
N ILE A 110 -15.81 -10.76 1.24
CA ILE A 110 -14.71 -10.75 2.22
C ILE A 110 -14.28 -12.19 2.58
N GLU A 111 -15.23 -13.09 2.75
CA GLU A 111 -14.95 -14.51 3.03
C GLU A 111 -14.30 -15.18 1.82
N GLU A 112 -14.72 -14.83 0.61
CA GLU A 112 -14.15 -15.32 -0.65
C GLU A 112 -12.80 -14.71 -1.00
N GLY A 113 -12.35 -13.67 -0.31
CA GLY A 113 -11.02 -13.10 -0.50
C GLY A 113 -10.97 -11.63 -0.90
N LEU A 114 -12.04 -10.87 -0.71
CA LEU A 114 -11.99 -9.42 -0.89
C LEU A 114 -11.07 -8.79 0.15
N ARG A 115 -10.06 -8.05 -0.31
CA ARG A 115 -9.07 -7.35 0.51
C ARG A 115 -8.89 -5.93 0.03
N ALA A 116 -8.52 -5.05 0.97
CA ALA A 116 -8.17 -3.67 0.66
C ALA A 116 -6.65 -3.49 0.71
N GLU A 117 -6.09 -2.81 -0.27
CA GLU A 117 -4.69 -2.42 -0.28
C GLU A 117 -4.55 -0.94 -0.61
N LEU A 118 -3.46 -0.32 -0.11
CA LEU A 118 -3.11 1.05 -0.47
C LEU A 118 -2.32 1.04 -1.77
N GLN A 119 -2.78 1.83 -2.74
CA GLN A 119 -2.04 2.03 -3.99
C GLN A 119 -1.72 3.51 -4.21
N SER A 120 -0.60 3.77 -4.85
CA SER A 120 -0.27 5.13 -5.30
C SER A 120 -1.26 5.57 -6.38
N GLN A 121 -1.91 6.70 -6.16
CA GLN A 121 -2.74 7.36 -7.16
C GLN A 121 -1.90 8.25 -8.07
N SER A 122 -0.85 8.88 -7.51
CA SER A 122 0.06 9.74 -8.23
C SER A 122 1.45 9.68 -7.58
N LEU A 123 2.43 9.28 -8.35
CA LEU A 123 3.84 9.23 -7.89
C LEU A 123 4.43 10.64 -7.70
N VAL A 124 3.90 11.65 -8.39
CA VAL A 124 4.41 13.02 -8.32
C VAL A 124 3.93 13.73 -7.05
N THR A 125 2.66 13.51 -6.67
CA THR A 125 2.04 14.17 -5.51
C THR A 125 2.07 13.31 -4.25
N GLY A 126 2.48 12.05 -4.34
CA GLY A 126 2.44 11.11 -3.24
C GLY A 126 1.04 10.68 -2.80
N LEU A 127 -0.01 11.10 -3.50
CA LEU A 127 -1.38 10.75 -3.14
C LEU A 127 -1.61 9.25 -3.28
N LYS A 128 -2.31 8.69 -2.28
CA LYS A 128 -2.74 7.29 -2.24
C LYS A 128 -4.25 7.14 -2.43
N LYS A 129 -4.65 5.98 -2.88
CA LYS A 129 -6.03 5.52 -3.01
C LYS A 129 -6.17 4.14 -2.37
N ILE A 130 -7.39 3.74 -2.09
CA ILE A 130 -7.69 2.37 -1.68
C ILE A 130 -8.12 1.57 -2.90
N MET A 131 -7.51 0.42 -3.09
CA MET A 131 -7.89 -0.55 -4.11
C MET A 131 -8.44 -1.81 -3.43
N LEU A 132 -9.64 -2.20 -3.80
CA LEU A 132 -10.19 -3.50 -3.43
C LEU A 132 -9.75 -4.52 -4.47
N VAL A 133 -9.21 -5.62 -3.98
CA VAL A 133 -8.67 -6.71 -4.78
C VAL A 133 -9.20 -8.05 -4.28
N HIS A 134 -9.37 -9.00 -5.17
CA HIS A 134 -9.75 -10.37 -4.80
C HIS A 134 -8.51 -11.24 -4.66
N LYS A 135 -8.20 -11.66 -3.43
CA LYS A 135 -7.04 -12.49 -3.06
C LYS A 135 -7.45 -13.58 -2.06
N PRO A 136 -8.00 -14.69 -2.53
CA PRO A 136 -8.52 -15.77 -1.68
C PRO A 136 -7.42 -16.42 -0.83
N ASP A 137 -6.18 -16.44 -1.32
CA ASP A 137 -5.04 -17.05 -0.61
C ASP A 137 -4.49 -16.16 0.53
N SER A 138 -5.00 -14.93 0.69
CA SER A 138 -4.54 -14.04 1.74
C SER A 138 -5.26 -14.30 3.06
N PRO A 139 -4.56 -14.23 4.22
CA PRO A 139 -5.19 -14.48 5.51
C PRO A 139 -6.30 -13.46 5.80
N LEU A 140 -7.38 -13.94 6.43
CA LEU A 140 -8.43 -13.08 6.94
C LEU A 140 -8.01 -12.55 8.32
N VAL A 141 -7.47 -11.33 8.36
CA VAL A 141 -7.09 -10.65 9.60
C VAL A 141 -8.06 -9.51 9.86
N LEU A 142 -8.78 -9.59 10.97
CA LEU A 142 -9.72 -8.56 11.43
C LEU A 142 -9.28 -8.03 12.79
N HIS A 143 -9.22 -6.71 12.92
CA HIS A 143 -8.79 -6.02 14.15
C HIS A 143 -9.95 -5.69 15.09
N ASN A 144 -11.18 -5.72 14.56
CA ASN A 144 -12.42 -5.41 15.28
C ASN A 144 -12.32 -4.08 16.09
N PRO A 145 -12.17 -2.93 15.44
CA PRO A 145 -11.97 -1.66 16.13
C PRO A 145 -13.18 -1.19 16.96
N GLY A 146 -14.25 -1.98 17.02
CA GLY A 146 -15.42 -1.72 17.90
C GLY A 146 -16.33 -0.59 17.40
N LEU A 147 -16.26 -0.22 16.12
CA LEU A 147 -17.02 0.90 15.54
C LEU A 147 -18.43 0.52 15.09
N GLY A 148 -18.83 -0.75 15.21
CA GLY A 148 -20.16 -1.22 14.81
C GLY A 148 -20.43 -1.23 13.30
N VAL A 149 -19.38 -1.13 12.49
CA VAL A 149 -19.43 -1.21 11.03
C VAL A 149 -18.62 -2.40 10.53
N THR A 150 -18.95 -2.91 9.34
CA THR A 150 -18.23 -4.05 8.75
C THR A 150 -16.79 -3.66 8.44
N GLU A 151 -15.84 -4.48 8.89
CA GLU A 151 -14.43 -4.32 8.59
C GLU A 151 -14.08 -5.05 7.31
N VAL A 152 -13.44 -4.33 6.37
CA VAL A 152 -12.83 -4.92 5.19
C VAL A 152 -11.35 -5.16 5.51
N PRO A 153 -10.90 -6.42 5.47
CA PRO A 153 -9.52 -6.76 5.82
C PRO A 153 -8.54 -6.15 4.83
N THR A 154 -7.40 -5.73 5.35
CA THR A 154 -6.34 -5.09 4.57
C THR A 154 -5.17 -6.03 4.33
N ILE A 155 -4.45 -5.78 3.26
CA ILE A 155 -3.21 -6.48 2.93
C ILE A 155 -2.12 -5.46 2.60
N PRO A 156 -0.84 -5.81 2.82
CA PRO A 156 0.28 -4.99 2.38
C PRO A 156 0.26 -4.81 0.86
N ASN A 157 0.63 -3.64 0.39
CA ASN A 157 0.79 -3.42 -1.04
C ASN A 157 2.06 -4.12 -1.59
N LEU A 158 2.16 -4.22 -2.92
CA LEU A 158 3.29 -4.90 -3.56
C LEU A 158 4.66 -4.31 -3.14
N THR A 159 4.74 -2.99 -2.96
CA THR A 159 5.99 -2.32 -2.55
C THR A 159 6.38 -2.68 -1.13
N GLU A 160 5.43 -2.74 -0.21
CA GLU A 160 5.65 -3.19 1.18
C GLU A 160 6.04 -4.67 1.21
N THR A 161 5.34 -5.51 0.45
CA THR A 161 5.64 -6.94 0.33
C THR A 161 7.05 -7.17 -0.21
N LEU A 162 7.48 -6.44 -1.24
CA LEU A 162 8.82 -6.51 -1.78
C LEU A 162 9.86 -6.02 -0.78
N ALA A 163 9.59 -4.91 -0.08
CA ALA A 163 10.50 -4.38 0.95
C ALA A 163 10.67 -5.37 2.10
N GLN A 164 9.60 -5.99 2.58
CA GLN A 164 9.66 -7.05 3.59
C GLN A 164 10.43 -8.27 3.08
N SER A 165 10.12 -8.74 1.87
CA SER A 165 10.81 -9.90 1.26
C SER A 165 12.30 -9.67 1.10
N LEU A 166 12.72 -8.45 0.73
CA LEU A 166 14.13 -8.08 0.65
C LEU A 166 14.80 -8.01 2.02
N THR A 167 14.07 -7.57 3.06
CA THR A 167 14.59 -7.51 4.43
C THR A 167 14.74 -8.91 5.04
N ASP A 168 13.85 -9.83 4.70
CA ASP A 168 13.83 -11.20 5.22
C ASP A 168 14.81 -12.15 4.49
N LEU A 169 15.40 -11.71 3.37
CA LEU A 169 16.43 -12.50 2.69
C LEU A 169 17.67 -12.62 3.57
N PRO A 170 18.16 -13.85 3.84
CA PRO A 170 19.36 -14.09 4.67
C PRO A 170 20.63 -13.76 3.89
N PHE A 171 20.77 -12.50 3.44
CA PHE A 171 21.94 -12.06 2.67
C PHE A 171 23.26 -12.36 3.36
N ARG A 172 23.31 -12.26 4.69
CA ARG A 172 24.50 -12.61 5.46
C ARG A 172 24.89 -14.06 5.29
N ASP A 173 23.92 -14.95 5.33
CA ASP A 173 24.14 -16.40 5.22
C ASP A 173 24.57 -16.74 3.80
N MET A 174 23.94 -16.15 2.79
CA MET A 174 24.33 -16.30 1.39
C MET A 174 25.78 -15.83 1.13
N ILE A 175 26.18 -14.69 1.71
CA ILE A 175 27.57 -14.19 1.58
C ILE A 175 28.54 -15.10 2.31
N MET A 176 28.19 -15.61 3.50
CA MET A 176 29.03 -16.55 4.23
C MET A 176 29.18 -17.86 3.46
N GLU A 177 28.12 -18.39 2.90
CA GLU A 177 28.12 -19.61 2.09
C GLU A 177 28.93 -19.44 0.81
N ALA A 178 28.77 -18.30 0.12
CA ALA A 178 29.59 -17.95 -1.04
C ALA A 178 31.08 -17.89 -0.69
N ARG A 179 31.46 -17.25 0.43
CA ARG A 179 32.85 -17.20 0.91
C ARG A 179 33.38 -18.59 1.25
N GLN A 180 32.58 -19.43 1.89
CA GLN A 180 32.98 -20.78 2.22
C GLN A 180 33.17 -21.64 0.96
N THR A 181 32.34 -21.46 -0.04
CA THR A 181 32.47 -22.09 -1.35
C THR A 181 33.77 -21.66 -2.04
N MET A 182 34.09 -20.35 -2.01
CA MET A 182 35.35 -19.82 -2.55
C MET A 182 36.56 -20.41 -1.84
N GLN A 183 36.57 -20.46 -0.49
CA GLN A 183 37.65 -21.08 0.27
C GLN A 183 37.82 -22.58 -0.03
N ASN A 184 36.73 -23.28 -0.25
CA ASN A 184 36.81 -24.68 -0.65
C ASN A 184 37.35 -24.83 -2.08
N LEU A 185 37.00 -23.94 -3.01
CA LEU A 185 37.54 -23.90 -4.36
C LEU A 185 39.05 -23.56 -4.34
N GLU A 186 39.49 -22.62 -3.51
CA GLU A 186 40.91 -22.33 -3.30
C GLU A 186 41.69 -23.56 -2.82
N LYS A 187 41.16 -24.29 -1.84
CA LYS A 187 41.77 -25.54 -1.32
C LYS A 187 41.85 -26.61 -2.42
N VAL A 188 40.81 -26.77 -3.23
CA VAL A 188 40.77 -27.70 -4.37
C VAL A 188 41.81 -27.29 -5.42
N THR A 189 41.91 -26.00 -5.73
CA THR A 189 42.88 -25.47 -6.69
C THR A 189 44.34 -25.68 -6.19
N ALA A 190 44.61 -25.41 -4.89
CA ALA A 190 45.90 -25.65 -4.27
C ALA A 190 46.28 -27.14 -4.21
N ALA A 191 45.30 -28.02 -3.99
CA ALA A 191 45.51 -29.47 -4.02
C ALA A 191 45.83 -29.97 -5.43
N LEU A 192 45.12 -29.45 -6.46
CA LEU A 192 45.40 -29.74 -7.87
C LEU A 192 46.80 -29.28 -8.27
N GLU A 193 47.23 -28.10 -7.84
CA GLU A 193 48.59 -27.60 -8.13
C GLU A 193 49.70 -28.52 -7.58
N LYS A 194 49.44 -29.13 -6.44
CA LYS A 194 50.42 -30.04 -5.80
C LYS A 194 50.53 -31.36 -6.56
N GLU A 195 49.50 -31.78 -7.26
CA GLU A 195 49.45 -32.99 -8.07
C GLU A 195 49.76 -32.76 -9.55
N LEU A 196 49.76 -31.47 -10.02
CA LEU A 196 49.98 -31.05 -11.40
C LEU A 196 51.29 -31.60 -12.08
N PRO A 197 52.41 -31.87 -11.40
CA PRO A 197 53.57 -32.43 -12.07
C PRO A 197 53.33 -33.79 -12.75
N ARG A 198 52.17 -34.40 -12.46
CA ARG A 198 51.78 -35.71 -13.00
C ARG A 198 50.62 -35.68 -13.99
N MET A 199 50.05 -34.48 -14.24
CA MET A 199 48.84 -34.36 -15.08
C MET A 199 49.12 -33.70 -16.43
N SER A 200 48.26 -34.02 -17.44
CA SER A 200 48.38 -33.52 -18.79
C SER A 200 48.09 -32.01 -18.92
N ASN A 201 48.52 -31.42 -20.09
CA ASN A 201 48.33 -29.97 -20.37
C ASN A 201 46.87 -29.47 -20.26
N GLU A 202 45.90 -30.35 -20.42
CA GLU A 202 44.46 -30.03 -20.30
C GLU A 202 44.07 -29.74 -18.84
N ALA A 203 44.66 -30.42 -17.85
CA ALA A 203 44.42 -30.18 -16.44
C ALA A 203 45.01 -28.82 -15.99
N ILE A 204 46.10 -28.40 -16.62
CA ILE A 204 46.71 -27.07 -16.35
C ILE A 204 45.79 -25.96 -16.88
N ALA A 205 45.21 -26.12 -18.06
CA ALA A 205 44.27 -25.15 -18.65
C ALA A 205 43.00 -25.02 -17.77
N THR A 206 42.46 -26.12 -17.23
CA THR A 206 41.29 -26.12 -16.35
C THR A 206 41.60 -25.41 -15.01
N SER A 207 42.77 -25.61 -14.42
CA SER A 207 43.17 -24.95 -13.18
C SER A 207 43.35 -23.42 -13.35
N THR A 208 43.84 -22.99 -14.53
CA THR A 208 43.99 -21.57 -14.87
C THR A 208 42.60 -20.92 -15.04
N SER A 209 41.67 -21.55 -15.73
CA SER A 209 40.30 -21.06 -15.89
C SER A 209 39.53 -20.97 -14.55
N LEU A 210 39.73 -21.92 -13.65
CA LEU A 210 39.21 -21.87 -12.28
C LEU A 210 39.78 -20.69 -11.48
N ARG A 211 41.07 -20.37 -11.64
CA ARG A 211 41.68 -19.19 -11.00
C ARG A 211 41.11 -17.88 -11.54
N GLU A 212 40.93 -17.76 -12.82
CA GLU A 212 40.29 -16.58 -13.44
C GLU A 212 38.86 -16.37 -12.94
N LEU A 213 38.08 -17.44 -12.83
CA LEU A 213 36.76 -17.41 -12.24
C LEU A 213 36.82 -16.95 -10.77
N LEU A 214 37.65 -17.51 -9.94
CA LEU A 214 37.82 -17.12 -8.55
C LEU A 214 38.26 -15.65 -8.41
N ALA A 215 39.15 -15.18 -9.26
CA ALA A 215 39.61 -13.80 -9.28
C ALA A 215 38.50 -12.81 -9.67
N SER A 216 37.55 -13.24 -10.48
CA SER A 216 36.41 -12.40 -10.89
C SER A 216 35.30 -12.34 -9.85
N PHE A 217 35.11 -13.40 -9.06
CA PHE A 217 34.06 -13.46 -8.02
C PHE A 217 34.44 -12.77 -6.71
N GLY A 218 35.74 -12.74 -6.36
CA GLY A 218 36.25 -12.13 -5.13
C GLY A 218 35.87 -10.66 -4.96
N PRO A 219 36.13 -9.78 -5.93
CA PRO A 219 35.74 -8.37 -5.89
C PRO A 219 34.22 -8.19 -5.80
N LEU A 220 33.45 -9.00 -6.52
CA LEU A 220 31.98 -8.93 -6.52
C LEU A 220 31.39 -9.25 -5.14
N ALA A 221 31.90 -10.27 -4.46
CA ALA A 221 31.46 -10.63 -3.11
C ALA A 221 31.85 -9.56 -2.08
N ASP A 222 33.00 -8.92 -2.23
CA ASP A 222 33.46 -7.83 -1.36
C ASP A 222 32.65 -6.54 -1.60
N GLU A 223 32.31 -6.22 -2.85
CA GLU A 223 31.47 -5.07 -3.21
C GLU A 223 30.05 -5.25 -2.70
N LEU A 224 29.44 -6.42 -2.92
CA LEU A 224 28.14 -6.74 -2.34
C LEU A 224 28.13 -6.65 -0.79
N SER A 225 29.19 -7.11 -0.15
CA SER A 225 29.28 -7.06 1.32
C SER A 225 29.45 -5.66 1.88
N LYS A 226 30.00 -4.72 1.11
CA LYS A 226 30.16 -3.30 1.47
C LYS A 226 28.90 -2.48 1.21
N ASP A 227 28.24 -2.71 0.10
CA ASP A 227 27.15 -1.85 -0.35
C ASP A 227 25.78 -2.30 0.21
N LEU A 228 25.63 -3.60 0.48
CA LEU A 228 24.39 -4.13 1.05
C LEU A 228 23.99 -3.48 2.39
N PRO A 229 24.91 -3.28 3.38
CA PRO A 229 24.56 -2.60 4.63
C PRO A 229 24.17 -1.13 4.43
N SER A 230 24.73 -0.46 3.41
CA SER A 230 24.39 0.93 3.09
C SER A 230 23.03 1.04 2.40
N LEU A 231 22.70 0.12 1.52
CA LEU A 231 21.39 0.01 0.88
C LEU A 231 20.29 -0.33 1.90
N LEU A 232 20.53 -1.29 2.79
CA LEU A 232 19.61 -1.64 3.87
C LEU A 232 19.42 -0.50 4.87
N LYS A 233 20.49 0.23 5.22
CA LYS A 233 20.38 1.45 6.05
C LYS A 233 19.62 2.57 5.33
N GLY A 234 19.80 2.73 4.04
CA GLY A 234 19.06 3.70 3.23
C GLY A 234 17.55 3.39 3.22
N PHE A 235 17.17 2.13 3.17
CA PHE A 235 15.77 1.69 3.29
C PHE A 235 15.21 1.94 4.70
N ASP A 236 15.97 1.59 5.75
CA ASP A 236 15.55 1.79 7.15
C ASP A 236 15.52 3.28 7.54
N SER A 237 16.44 4.10 7.05
CA SER A 237 16.46 5.54 7.29
C SER A 237 15.34 6.29 6.55
N ASN A 238 14.98 5.88 5.33
CA ASN A 238 13.81 6.42 4.63
C ASN A 238 12.50 6.03 5.34
N SER A 239 12.42 4.81 5.85
CA SER A 239 11.29 4.35 6.66
C SER A 239 11.18 5.13 7.99
N LYS A 240 12.29 5.43 8.65
CA LYS A 240 12.32 6.20 9.92
C LYS A 240 12.16 7.71 9.72
N ALA A 241 12.69 8.29 8.65
CA ALA A 241 12.53 9.71 8.35
C ALA A 241 11.07 10.09 8.05
N PHE A 242 10.24 9.11 7.66
CA PHE A 242 8.78 9.28 7.54
C PHE A 242 8.03 9.12 8.87
N LEU A 243 8.67 8.60 9.91
CA LEU A 243 8.07 8.43 11.24
C LEU A 243 8.33 9.64 12.16
N ASP A 244 9.28 10.50 11.81
CA ASP A 244 9.67 11.68 12.60
C ASP A 244 9.10 13.01 12.05
N LEU A 245 8.19 12.99 11.06
CA LEU A 245 7.41 14.12 10.52
C LEU A 245 5.95 14.01 10.89
#